data_b72fccb132f3cf42f953ff6be26ad684
#
_entry.id   b72fccb132f3cf42f953ff6be26ad684
#
_cell.length_a   1.000
_cell.length_b   1.000
_cell.length_c   1.000
_cell.angle_alpha   90.00
_cell.angle_beta   90.00
_cell.angle_gamma   90.00
#
_symmetry.space_group_name_H-M   'P 1'
#
loop_
_entity.id
_entity.type
_entity.pdbx_description
1 polymer ?
#
loop_
_entity_poly.entity_id
_entity_poly.type
_entity_poly.pdbx_seq_one_letter_code
_entity_poly.pdbx_strand_id
1 'polypeptide(L)'
;MEALESSNQDKKFVQEFLAEQHFMVLAVTLDDGSPWAVPVRIARWQGNEFEWDSKLDTLHSQALTDRPAMSVVIFNTEQQAGVYMRGHGALVEDRSSELGHYCFTAERAWLNDKTFVKREVTLL
;
A
#
# COMPACT_ATOMS: atom_id res chain seq x y z
N MET A 1 -4.12 -8.11 -28.75
CA MET A 1 -4.65 -9.19 -27.92
C MET A 1 -3.66 -9.66 -26.86
N GLU A 2 -2.38 -9.80 -27.22
CA GLU A 2 -1.36 -10.18 -26.25
C GLU A 2 -1.26 -9.18 -25.09
N ALA A 3 -1.30 -7.88 -25.37
CA ALA A 3 -1.23 -6.85 -24.34
C ALA A 3 -2.40 -6.96 -23.35
N LEU A 4 -3.61 -7.26 -23.84
CA LEU A 4 -4.78 -7.42 -23.00
C LEU A 4 -4.68 -8.69 -22.14
N GLU A 5 -4.23 -9.79 -22.72
CA GLU A 5 -4.03 -11.05 -22.00
C GLU A 5 -2.98 -10.88 -20.91
N SER A 6 -1.84 -10.23 -21.21
CA SER A 6 -0.79 -9.95 -20.24
C SER A 6 -1.31 -9.09 -19.10
N SER A 7 -2.10 -8.07 -19.42
CA SER A 7 -2.70 -7.19 -18.43
C SER A 7 -3.65 -7.95 -17.50
N ASN A 8 -4.46 -8.86 -18.05
CA ASN A 8 -5.36 -9.69 -17.26
C ASN A 8 -4.60 -10.69 -16.39
N GLN A 9 -3.50 -11.25 -16.91
CA GLN A 9 -2.63 -12.16 -16.15
C GLN A 9 -1.95 -11.42 -15.01
N ASP A 10 -1.47 -10.20 -15.25
CA ASP A 10 -0.85 -9.38 -14.22
C ASP A 10 -1.87 -9.03 -13.13
N LYS A 11 -3.08 -8.66 -13.51
CA LYS A 11 -4.13 -8.35 -12.55
C LYS A 11 -4.46 -9.55 -11.68
N LYS A 12 -4.60 -10.72 -12.28
CA LYS A 12 -4.86 -11.96 -11.54
C LYS A 12 -3.71 -12.29 -10.59
N PHE A 13 -2.47 -12.20 -11.08
CA PHE A 13 -1.29 -12.44 -10.25
C PHE A 13 -1.29 -11.50 -9.04
N VAL A 14 -1.51 -10.21 -9.26
CA VAL A 14 -1.48 -9.20 -8.20
C VAL A 14 -2.57 -9.48 -7.16
N GLN A 15 -3.78 -9.83 -7.59
CA GLN A 15 -4.87 -10.14 -6.66
C GLN A 15 -4.53 -11.34 -5.79
N GLU A 16 -3.99 -12.40 -6.37
CA GLU A 16 -3.56 -13.59 -5.61
C GLU A 16 -2.38 -13.26 -4.70
N PHE A 17 -1.42 -12.48 -5.19
CA PHE A 17 -0.26 -12.07 -4.42
C PHE A 17 -0.66 -11.26 -3.19
N LEU A 18 -1.50 -10.23 -3.37
CA LEU A 18 -1.92 -9.36 -2.27
C LEU A 18 -2.71 -10.12 -1.21
N ALA A 19 -3.51 -11.10 -1.61
CA ALA A 19 -4.30 -11.90 -0.68
C ALA A 19 -3.44 -12.72 0.27
N GLU A 20 -2.19 -13.01 -0.09
CA GLU A 20 -1.28 -13.83 0.71
C GLU A 20 -0.36 -13.02 1.61
N GLN A 21 -0.30 -11.69 1.45
CA GLN A 21 0.65 -10.87 2.19
C GLN A 21 0.02 -10.36 3.49
N HIS A 22 0.87 -10.20 4.52
CA HIS A 22 0.42 -9.79 5.86
C HIS A 22 0.96 -8.42 6.27
N PHE A 23 1.99 -7.92 5.59
CA PHE A 23 2.66 -6.67 5.94
C PHE A 23 2.80 -5.79 4.71
N MET A 24 2.79 -4.49 4.94
CA MET A 24 3.06 -3.49 3.91
C MET A 24 3.98 -2.42 4.47
N VAL A 25 4.74 -1.76 3.60
CA VAL A 25 5.59 -0.65 3.99
C VAL A 25 4.93 0.64 3.54
N LEU A 26 4.67 1.50 4.51
CA LEU A 26 4.14 2.84 4.28
C LEU A 26 5.29 3.82 4.08
N ALA A 27 5.16 4.75 3.15
CA ALA A 27 6.09 5.87 2.99
C ALA A 27 5.30 7.16 3.02
N VAL A 28 5.63 8.02 3.97
CA VAL A 28 4.92 9.28 4.23
C VAL A 28 5.92 10.44 4.22
N THR A 29 5.41 11.66 4.23
CA THR A 29 6.22 12.88 4.30
C THR A 29 6.00 13.53 5.66
N LEU A 30 7.09 13.74 6.40
CA LEU A 30 7.06 14.38 7.72
C LEU A 30 6.93 15.90 7.58
N ASP A 31 6.73 16.58 8.73
CA ASP A 31 6.54 18.03 8.78
C ASP A 31 7.68 18.82 8.14
N ASP A 32 8.91 18.31 8.25
CA ASP A 32 10.09 18.97 7.70
C ASP A 32 10.32 18.64 6.22
N GLY A 33 9.40 17.88 5.60
CA GLY A 33 9.51 17.48 4.20
C GLY A 33 10.33 16.22 3.97
N SER A 34 10.90 15.63 5.02
CA SER A 34 11.69 14.41 4.87
C SER A 34 10.78 13.18 4.73
N PRO A 35 11.24 12.14 4.01
CA PRO A 35 10.48 10.91 3.89
C PRO A 35 10.65 10.03 5.13
N TRP A 36 9.63 9.24 5.41
CA TRP A 36 9.66 8.27 6.50
C TRP A 36 8.97 6.99 6.04
N ALA A 37 9.61 5.84 6.21
CA ALA A 37 9.07 4.55 5.81
C ALA A 37 8.96 3.63 7.02
N VAL A 38 7.86 2.90 7.11
CA VAL A 38 7.57 2.05 8.26
C VAL A 38 6.73 0.85 7.83
N PRO A 39 7.05 -0.37 8.33
CA PRO A 39 6.21 -1.53 8.08
C PRO A 39 5.02 -1.54 9.03
N VAL A 40 3.87 -1.96 8.52
CA VAL A 40 2.67 -2.19 9.33
C VAL A 40 2.01 -3.49 8.88
N ARG A 41 1.22 -4.09 9.78
CA ARG A 41 0.42 -5.25 9.44
C ARG A 41 -0.82 -4.82 8.68
N ILE A 42 -1.15 -5.53 7.61
CA ILE A 42 -2.39 -5.29 6.87
C ILE A 42 -3.53 -5.87 7.69
N ALA A 43 -4.43 -5.01 8.16
CA ALA A 43 -5.62 -5.45 8.90
C ALA A 43 -6.70 -5.93 7.95
N ARG A 44 -6.82 -5.28 6.79
CA ARG A 44 -7.81 -5.62 5.76
C ARG A 44 -7.36 -5.07 4.42
N TRP A 45 -7.61 -5.82 3.37
CA TRP A 45 -7.44 -5.38 1.99
C TRP A 45 -8.68 -5.71 1.18
N GLN A 46 -9.14 -4.75 0.38
CA GLN A 46 -10.23 -4.95 -0.56
C GLN A 46 -10.05 -3.99 -1.73
N GLY A 47 -9.90 -4.54 -2.94
CA GLY A 47 -9.71 -3.73 -4.13
C GLY A 47 -8.47 -2.85 -4.06
N ASN A 48 -8.66 -1.54 -4.06
CA ASN A 48 -7.58 -0.57 -3.95
C ASN A 48 -7.45 0.05 -2.55
N GLU A 49 -8.09 -0.55 -1.55
CA GLU A 49 -8.06 -0.05 -0.19
C GLU A 49 -7.34 -1.02 0.74
N PHE A 50 -6.40 -0.47 1.54
CA PHE A 50 -5.56 -1.23 2.46
C PHE A 50 -5.68 -0.58 3.84
N GLU A 51 -6.09 -1.34 4.84
CA GLU A 51 -6.38 -0.82 6.17
C GLU A 51 -5.38 -1.35 7.19
N TRP A 52 -5.06 -0.52 8.16
CA TRP A 52 -4.16 -0.89 9.25
C TRP A 52 -4.53 -0.14 10.51
N ASP A 53 -4.05 -0.64 11.66
CA ASP A 53 -4.19 0.02 12.94
C ASP A 53 -2.83 0.51 13.40
N SER A 54 -2.76 1.73 13.92
CA SER A 54 -1.54 2.32 14.47
C SER A 54 -1.88 3.26 15.60
N LYS A 55 -0.93 3.47 16.51
CA LYS A 55 -1.08 4.48 17.54
C LYS A 55 -1.20 5.86 16.89
N LEU A 56 -2.05 6.69 17.46
CA LEU A 56 -2.30 8.04 16.94
C LEU A 56 -1.08 8.96 17.03
N ASP A 57 -0.15 8.69 17.95
CA ASP A 57 1.04 9.52 18.19
C ASP A 57 2.28 9.10 17.40
N THR A 58 2.18 8.12 16.52
CA THR A 58 3.34 7.73 15.69
C THR A 58 3.62 8.81 14.64
N LEU A 59 4.89 8.84 14.16
CA LEU A 59 5.28 9.78 13.11
C LEU A 59 4.42 9.64 11.87
N HIS A 60 4.17 8.40 11.42
CA HIS A 60 3.37 8.18 10.22
C HIS A 60 1.90 8.55 10.42
N SER A 61 1.34 8.34 11.61
CA SER A 61 -0.03 8.72 11.89
C SER A 61 -0.19 10.24 11.88
N GLN A 62 0.72 10.95 12.52
CA GLN A 62 0.69 12.41 12.57
C GLN A 62 0.92 13.02 11.19
N ALA A 63 1.83 12.46 10.40
CA ALA A 63 2.12 12.95 9.06
C ALA A 63 0.87 12.96 8.17
N LEU A 64 0.04 11.91 8.26
CA LEU A 64 -1.16 11.79 7.42
C LEU A 64 -2.24 12.82 7.72
N THR A 65 -2.22 13.43 8.90
CA THR A 65 -3.19 14.48 9.27
C THR A 65 -3.11 15.67 8.32
N ASP A 66 -1.89 16.10 8.00
CA ASP A 66 -1.67 17.29 7.16
C ASP A 66 -1.21 16.95 5.75
N ARG A 67 -0.61 15.79 5.55
CA ARG A 67 -0.02 15.35 4.28
C ARG A 67 -0.51 13.95 3.96
N PRO A 68 -1.73 13.84 3.41
CA PRO A 68 -2.33 12.53 3.14
C PRO A 68 -1.69 11.76 1.98
N ALA A 69 -0.96 12.45 1.09
CA ALA A 69 -0.27 11.77 -0.02
C ALA A 69 0.78 10.82 0.53
N MET A 70 0.75 9.58 0.06
CA MET A 70 1.67 8.55 0.53
C MET A 70 1.85 7.47 -0.52
N SER A 71 2.84 6.63 -0.30
CA SER A 71 3.03 5.44 -1.11
C SER A 71 3.09 4.21 -0.23
N VAL A 72 2.83 3.06 -0.83
CA VAL A 72 2.85 1.77 -0.16
C VAL A 72 3.57 0.78 -1.05
N VAL A 73 4.40 -0.05 -0.44
CA VAL A 73 5.05 -1.17 -1.12
C VAL A 73 4.70 -2.45 -0.36
N ILE A 74 4.34 -3.48 -1.12
CA ILE A 74 4.15 -4.83 -0.60
C ILE A 74 5.03 -5.73 -1.44
N PHE A 75 5.96 -6.45 -0.80
CA PHE A 75 6.90 -7.28 -1.53
C PHE A 75 7.10 -8.62 -0.84
N ASN A 76 7.55 -9.60 -1.62
CA ASN A 76 7.88 -10.93 -1.12
C ASN A 76 9.14 -11.40 -1.84
N THR A 77 10.20 -11.63 -1.09
CA THR A 77 11.51 -12.00 -1.66
C THR A 77 11.52 -13.41 -2.22
N GLU A 78 10.74 -14.34 -1.64
CA GLU A 78 10.67 -15.71 -2.15
C GLU A 78 9.96 -15.76 -3.50
N GLN A 79 8.89 -14.98 -3.65
CA GLN A 79 8.16 -14.88 -4.91
C GLN A 79 8.83 -13.94 -5.90
N GLN A 80 9.84 -13.18 -5.47
CA GLN A 80 10.55 -12.19 -6.28
C GLN A 80 9.58 -11.22 -6.95
N ALA A 81 8.63 -10.71 -6.16
CA ALA A 81 7.60 -9.81 -6.67
C ALA A 81 7.32 -8.71 -5.67
N GLY A 82 6.88 -7.58 -6.19
CA GLY A 82 6.43 -6.45 -5.38
C GLY A 82 5.36 -5.66 -6.10
N VAL A 83 4.46 -5.08 -5.32
CA VAL A 83 3.44 -4.17 -5.80
C VAL A 83 3.73 -2.80 -5.19
N TYR A 84 3.91 -1.80 -6.04
CA TYR A 84 4.24 -0.44 -5.65
C TYR A 84 3.03 0.43 -5.92
N MET A 85 2.62 1.24 -4.93
CA MET A 85 1.38 1.99 -5.04
C MET A 85 1.58 3.43 -4.59
N ARG A 86 0.86 4.35 -5.22
CA ARG A 86 0.78 5.74 -4.80
C ARG A 86 -0.68 6.09 -4.59
N GLY A 87 -0.95 6.91 -3.59
CA GLY A 87 -2.29 7.34 -3.28
C GLY A 87 -2.32 8.20 -2.05
N HIS A 88 -3.34 8.02 -1.23
CA HIS A 88 -3.51 8.81 -0.02
C HIS A 88 -4.00 7.93 1.13
N GLY A 89 -3.66 8.36 2.35
CA GLY A 89 -4.08 7.70 3.56
C GLY A 89 -4.87 8.62 4.47
N ALA A 90 -5.75 8.05 5.26
CA ALA A 90 -6.57 8.82 6.20
C ALA A 90 -6.93 7.99 7.41
N LEU A 91 -7.14 8.68 8.53
CA LEU A 91 -7.74 8.09 9.72
C LEU A 91 -9.23 7.84 9.41
N VAL A 92 -9.67 6.60 9.60
CA VAL A 92 -11.07 6.22 9.36
C VAL A 92 -11.88 6.34 10.64
N GLU A 93 -11.32 5.83 11.75
CA GLU A 93 -11.97 5.95 13.07
C GLU A 93 -10.96 5.76 14.18
N ASP A 94 -11.27 6.30 15.35
CA ASP A 94 -10.50 6.02 16.57
C ASP A 94 -10.97 4.69 17.15
N ARG A 95 -10.03 3.75 17.35
CA ARG A 95 -10.32 2.49 18.03
C ARG A 95 -10.35 2.68 19.54
N SER A 96 -9.53 3.63 20.02
CA SER A 96 -9.44 4.01 21.42
C SER A 96 -8.83 5.40 21.50
N SER A 97 -8.56 5.90 22.70
CA SER A 97 -7.88 7.20 22.88
C SER A 97 -6.44 7.19 22.35
N GLU A 98 -5.86 6.01 22.11
CA GLU A 98 -4.46 5.87 21.70
C GLU A 98 -4.31 5.23 20.32
N LEU A 99 -5.31 4.49 19.84
CA LEU A 99 -5.21 3.69 18.62
C LEU A 99 -6.18 4.17 17.56
N GLY A 100 -5.67 4.37 16.35
CA GLY A 100 -6.48 4.74 15.19
C GLY A 100 -6.54 3.64 14.15
N HIS A 101 -7.62 3.60 13.40
CA HIS A 101 -7.79 2.74 12.23
C HIS A 101 -7.67 3.60 10.98
N TYR A 102 -6.77 3.20 10.09
CA TYR A 102 -6.36 3.98 8.92
C TYR A 102 -6.66 3.22 7.64
N CYS A 103 -6.84 3.94 6.56
CA CYS A 103 -7.01 3.36 5.23
C CYS A 103 -6.14 4.10 4.22
N PHE A 104 -5.40 3.32 3.43
CA PHE A 104 -4.69 3.79 2.24
C PHE A 104 -5.53 3.44 1.02
N THR A 105 -5.80 4.45 0.18
CA THR A 105 -6.47 4.25 -1.10
C THR A 105 -5.45 4.40 -2.20
N ALA A 106 -5.21 3.32 -2.94
CA ALA A 106 -4.26 3.32 -4.06
C ALA A 106 -4.92 3.98 -5.27
N GLU A 107 -4.25 5.01 -5.80
CA GLU A 107 -4.70 5.69 -7.02
C GLU A 107 -3.99 5.11 -8.24
N ARG A 108 -2.73 4.70 -8.09
CA ARG A 108 -1.95 4.02 -9.12
C ARG A 108 -1.15 2.90 -8.50
N ALA A 109 -0.97 1.82 -9.26
CA ALA A 109 -0.23 0.65 -8.80
C ALA A 109 0.61 0.06 -9.93
N TRP A 110 1.74 -0.52 -9.56
CA TRP A 110 2.68 -1.17 -10.48
C TRP A 110 3.11 -2.51 -9.92
N LEU A 111 3.22 -3.49 -10.79
CA LEU A 111 3.83 -4.79 -10.49
C LEU A 111 5.27 -4.79 -10.98
N ASN A 112 6.19 -5.26 -10.15
CA ASN A 112 7.53 -5.58 -10.54
C ASN A 112 7.83 -7.00 -10.08
N ASP A 113 8.43 -7.81 -10.95
CA ASP A 113 8.71 -9.20 -10.66
C ASP A 113 10.11 -9.59 -11.20
N LYS A 114 10.39 -10.87 -11.29
CA LYS A 114 11.68 -11.35 -11.73
C LYS A 114 12.01 -11.03 -13.19
N THR A 115 11.08 -10.45 -13.95
CA THR A 115 11.37 -9.94 -15.30
C THR A 115 12.09 -8.59 -15.25
N PHE A 116 12.09 -7.91 -14.11
CA PHE A 116 12.64 -6.56 -13.91
C PHE A 116 11.95 -5.49 -14.76
N VAL A 117 10.77 -5.78 -15.26
CA VAL A 117 9.95 -4.81 -16.01
C VAL A 117 8.77 -4.40 -15.14
N LYS A 118 8.75 -3.12 -14.76
CA LYS A 118 7.66 -2.57 -13.96
C LYS A 118 6.48 -2.28 -14.89
N ARG A 119 5.32 -2.81 -14.55
CA ARG A 119 4.11 -2.67 -15.35
C ARG A 119 2.99 -2.09 -14.50
N GLU A 120 2.28 -1.11 -15.02
CA GLU A 120 1.13 -0.55 -14.32
C GLU A 120 -0.02 -1.57 -14.32
N VAL A 121 -0.69 -1.70 -13.17
CA VAL A 121 -1.82 -2.63 -13.00
C VAL A 121 -3.00 -1.90 -12.36
N THR A 122 -4.19 -2.44 -12.59
CA THR A 122 -5.43 -1.97 -11.98
C THR A 122 -5.80 -2.88 -10.83
N LEU A 123 -6.13 -2.29 -9.68
CA LEU A 123 -6.55 -3.05 -8.49
C LEU A 123 -8.08 -3.20 -8.41
N LEU A 124 -8.81 -2.47 -9.24
CA LEU A 124 -10.28 -2.52 -9.27
C LEU A 124 -10.82 -3.38 -10.40
#